data_df6b4c55ed90779b5fbe36d48048f171
#
_entry.id   df6b4c55ed90779b5fbe36d48048f171
#
_cell.length_a   1.000
_cell.length_b   1.000
_cell.length_c   1.000
_cell.angle_alpha   90.00
_cell.angle_beta   90.00
_cell.angle_gamma   90.00
#
_symmetry.space_group_name_H-M   'P 1'
#
loop_
_entity.id
_entity.type
_entity.pdbx_description
1 polymer ?
#
loop_
_entity_poly.entity_id
_entity_poly.type
_entity_poly.pdbx_seq_one_letter_code
_entity_poly.pdbx_strand_id
1 'polypeptide(L)'
;MKATELQIGDWILYGDKPVKVLQLSENGKYDWVKPILLTPEILEKNGWKDDGLWYEYLDDKATIQSCLPDMRGIINGIEIKEFQCKYVHQYQHLLRLCGLDELADNFRI
;
A
#
# COMPACT_ATOMS: atom_id res chain seq x y z
N MET A 1 8.77 12.28 7.97
CA MET A 1 8.82 11.55 6.69
C MET A 1 9.28 12.51 5.60
N LYS A 2 10.05 12.05 4.64
CA LYS A 2 10.54 12.89 3.54
C LYS A 2 9.53 12.92 2.39
N ALA A 3 9.45 14.05 1.69
CA ALA A 3 8.58 14.19 0.52
C ALA A 3 8.85 13.14 -0.55
N THR A 4 10.11 12.73 -0.72
CA THR A 4 10.53 11.69 -1.67
C THR A 4 9.97 10.30 -1.37
N GLU A 5 9.49 10.08 -0.16
CA GLU A 5 8.87 8.81 0.26
C GLU A 5 7.38 8.75 -0.04
N LEU A 6 6.80 9.85 -0.53
CA LEU A 6 5.37 9.98 -0.74
C LEU A 6 5.02 10.14 -2.21
N GLN A 7 3.85 9.65 -2.58
CA GLN A 7 3.23 9.83 -3.89
C GLN A 7 1.80 10.33 -3.71
N ILE A 8 1.28 11.03 -4.72
CA ILE A 8 -0.12 11.46 -4.71
C ILE A 8 -1.02 10.20 -4.66
N GLY A 9 -2.01 10.23 -3.79
CA GLY A 9 -2.91 9.11 -3.54
C GLY A 9 -2.49 8.23 -2.38
N ASP A 10 -1.31 8.43 -1.80
CA ASP A 10 -0.86 7.67 -0.63
C ASP A 10 -1.71 7.98 0.59
N TRP A 11 -1.94 6.95 1.40
CA TRP A 11 -2.50 7.10 2.73
C TRP A 11 -1.40 7.27 3.78
N ILE A 12 -1.56 8.30 4.59
CA ILE A 12 -0.64 8.63 5.68
C ILE A 12 -1.40 9.15 6.88
N LEU A 13 -0.74 9.25 8.02
CA LEU A 13 -1.26 9.95 9.18
C LEU A 13 -0.70 11.37 9.19
N TYR A 14 -1.59 12.34 9.24
CA TYR A 14 -1.24 13.73 9.51
C TYR A 14 -1.66 14.05 10.95
N GLY A 15 -0.66 14.16 11.83
CA GLY A 15 -0.93 14.05 13.25
C GLY A 15 -1.47 12.64 13.54
N ASP A 16 -2.67 12.54 14.08
CA ASP A 16 -3.31 11.26 14.38
C ASP A 16 -4.44 10.92 13.40
N LYS A 17 -4.60 11.69 12.33
CA LYS A 17 -5.69 11.50 11.37
C LYS A 17 -5.20 10.90 10.07
N PRO A 18 -5.88 9.83 9.57
CA PRO A 18 -5.60 9.32 8.24
C PRO A 18 -6.03 10.33 7.18
N VAL A 19 -5.13 10.62 6.26
CA VAL A 19 -5.39 11.51 5.13
C VAL A 19 -4.76 10.94 3.86
N LYS A 20 -5.34 11.33 2.73
CA LYS A 20 -4.80 11.01 1.43
C LYS A 20 -3.94 12.16 0.92
N VAL A 21 -2.76 11.83 0.41
CA VAL A 21 -1.89 12.84 -0.21
C VAL A 21 -2.52 13.30 -1.52
N LEU A 22 -2.91 14.57 -1.57
CA LEU A 22 -3.51 15.17 -2.78
C LEU A 22 -2.51 16.04 -3.53
N GLN A 23 -1.51 16.54 -2.85
CA GLN A 23 -0.53 17.46 -3.40
C GLN A 23 0.78 17.34 -2.63
N LEU A 24 1.89 17.44 -3.35
CA LEU A 24 3.22 17.47 -2.78
C LEU A 24 3.86 18.83 -3.04
N SER A 25 4.57 19.35 -2.05
CA SER A 25 5.36 20.56 -2.16
C SER A 25 6.82 20.26 -1.86
N GLU A 26 7.73 20.73 -2.72
CA GLU A 26 9.16 20.57 -2.52
C GLU A 26 9.65 21.25 -1.24
N ASN A 27 9.00 22.34 -0.86
CA ASN A 27 9.31 23.11 0.34
C ASN A 27 8.43 22.73 1.54
N GLY A 28 7.59 21.70 1.39
CA GLY A 28 6.70 21.24 2.44
C GLY A 28 7.46 20.61 3.59
N LYS A 29 7.02 20.92 4.81
CA LYS A 29 7.50 20.24 6.00
C LYS A 29 6.61 19.05 6.30
N TYR A 30 7.20 17.87 6.37
CA TYR A 30 6.49 16.62 6.58
C TYR A 30 6.78 16.01 7.96
N ASP A 31 7.16 16.84 8.94
CA ASP A 31 7.53 16.41 10.28
C ASP A 31 6.35 15.76 11.04
N TRP A 32 5.14 16.18 10.72
CA TRP A 32 3.90 15.65 11.34
C TRP A 32 3.31 14.47 10.60
N VAL A 33 3.95 14.05 9.52
CA VAL A 33 3.46 12.94 8.71
C VAL A 33 4.08 11.64 9.21
N LYS A 34 3.22 10.66 9.47
CA LYS A 34 3.62 9.32 9.91
C LYS A 34 3.08 8.27 8.96
N PRO A 35 3.79 7.17 8.78
CA PRO A 35 3.27 6.06 7.99
C PRO A 35 2.14 5.32 8.72
N ILE A 36 1.26 4.69 7.94
CA ILE A 36 0.19 3.83 8.47
C ILE A 36 0.66 2.39 8.34
N LEU A 37 0.67 1.67 9.45
CA LEU A 37 1.04 0.26 9.45
C LEU A 37 0.04 -0.54 8.62
N LEU A 38 0.55 -1.37 7.70
CA LEU A 38 -0.28 -2.30 6.95
C LEU A 38 -0.64 -3.49 7.84
N THR A 39 -1.94 -3.72 8.00
CA THR A 39 -2.46 -4.78 8.86
C THR A 39 -3.36 -5.73 8.07
N PRO A 40 -3.57 -6.97 8.55
CA PRO A 40 -4.55 -7.88 7.96
C PRO A 40 -5.94 -7.26 7.81
N GLU A 41 -6.37 -6.50 8.81
CA GLU A 41 -7.68 -5.82 8.81
C GLU A 41 -7.80 -4.83 7.66
N ILE A 42 -6.74 -4.09 7.36
CA ILE A 42 -6.71 -3.15 6.23
C ILE A 42 -6.79 -3.92 4.91
N LEU A 43 -6.06 -5.01 4.76
CA LEU A 43 -6.14 -5.85 3.56
C LEU A 43 -7.55 -6.40 3.36
N GLU A 44 -8.16 -6.94 4.41
CA GLU A 44 -9.52 -7.48 4.35
C GLU A 44 -10.54 -6.41 3.97
N LYS A 45 -10.38 -5.20 4.48
CA LYS A 45 -11.22 -4.05 4.13
C LYS A 45 -11.15 -3.71 2.64
N ASN A 46 -10.03 -4.02 1.99
CA ASN A 46 -9.82 -3.78 0.56
C ASN A 46 -10.13 -4.99 -0.32
N GLY A 47 -10.71 -6.05 0.24
CA GLY A 47 -11.13 -7.21 -0.51
C GLY A 47 -10.14 -8.37 -0.55
N TRP A 48 -9.01 -8.26 0.13
CA TRP A 48 -8.10 -9.39 0.30
C TRP A 48 -8.72 -10.43 1.24
N LYS A 49 -8.47 -11.68 0.95
CA LYS A 49 -8.94 -12.81 1.77
C LYS A 49 -7.74 -13.58 2.31
N ASP A 50 -7.85 -13.97 3.57
CA ASP A 50 -6.88 -14.87 4.21
C ASP A 50 -7.16 -16.31 3.77
N ASP A 51 -6.21 -16.95 3.10
CA ASP A 51 -6.33 -18.35 2.69
C ASP A 51 -5.48 -19.31 3.57
N GLY A 52 -4.97 -18.79 4.68
CA GLY A 52 -4.18 -19.54 5.64
C GLY A 52 -2.67 -19.33 5.50
N LEU A 53 -2.16 -19.22 4.28
CA LEU A 53 -0.75 -18.97 3.97
C LEU A 53 -0.51 -17.57 3.42
N TRP A 54 -1.48 -17.05 2.70
CA TRP A 54 -1.39 -15.80 1.96
C TRP A 54 -2.64 -14.96 2.18
N TYR A 55 -2.49 -13.65 1.99
CA TYR A 55 -3.63 -12.78 1.74
C TYR A 55 -3.81 -12.68 0.23
N GLU A 56 -4.98 -13.04 -0.27
CA GLU A 56 -5.24 -13.16 -1.69
C GLU A 56 -6.29 -12.15 -2.14
N TYR A 57 -6.00 -11.48 -3.25
CA TYR A 57 -6.92 -10.60 -3.95
C TYR A 57 -7.11 -11.11 -5.36
N LEU A 58 -8.34 -11.38 -5.74
CA LEU A 58 -8.70 -11.86 -7.07
C LEU A 58 -9.79 -10.98 -7.66
N ASP A 59 -9.54 -10.41 -8.81
CA ASP A 59 -10.57 -9.80 -9.65
C ASP A 59 -10.19 -9.98 -11.12
N ASP A 60 -11.02 -9.42 -12.02
CA ASP A 60 -10.80 -9.55 -13.46
C ASP A 60 -9.48 -8.89 -13.94
N LYS A 61 -8.91 -8.01 -13.14
CA LYS A 61 -7.74 -7.21 -13.50
C LYS A 61 -6.45 -7.65 -12.81
N ALA A 62 -6.56 -8.32 -11.67
CA ALA A 62 -5.38 -8.62 -10.85
C ALA A 62 -5.53 -9.89 -10.03
N THR A 63 -4.45 -10.62 -9.94
CA THR A 63 -4.25 -11.72 -8.98
C THR A 63 -3.08 -11.37 -8.10
N ILE A 64 -3.32 -11.20 -6.80
CA ILE A 64 -2.30 -10.79 -5.85
C ILE A 64 -2.28 -11.77 -4.68
N GLN A 65 -1.11 -12.31 -4.39
CA GLN A 65 -0.88 -13.13 -3.20
C GLN A 65 0.20 -12.46 -2.37
N SER A 66 -0.07 -12.21 -1.12
CA SER A 66 0.84 -11.47 -0.24
C SER A 66 1.00 -12.14 1.10
N CYS A 67 2.22 -12.24 1.56
CA CYS A 67 2.59 -12.74 2.88
C CYS A 67 3.10 -11.58 3.72
N LEU A 68 2.42 -11.30 4.84
CA LEU A 68 2.82 -10.25 5.76
C LEU A 68 3.65 -10.85 6.91
N PRO A 69 4.55 -10.08 7.52
CA PRO A 69 4.91 -8.67 7.28
C PRO A 69 5.93 -8.45 6.17
N ASP A 70 6.60 -9.51 5.76
CA ASP A 70 7.59 -9.45 4.69
C ASP A 70 6.88 -9.67 3.38
N MET A 71 6.75 -8.62 2.60
CA MET A 71 6.05 -8.71 1.33
C MET A 71 6.79 -9.64 0.38
N ARG A 72 6.51 -10.91 0.50
CA ARG A 72 6.77 -11.90 -0.53
C ARG A 72 5.45 -12.15 -1.21
N GLY A 73 5.40 -12.13 -2.50
CA GLY A 73 4.14 -12.37 -3.15
C GLY A 73 4.25 -12.47 -4.64
N ILE A 74 3.09 -12.70 -5.23
CA ILE A 74 2.93 -12.79 -6.67
C ILE A 74 1.87 -11.80 -7.06
N ILE A 75 2.20 -10.90 -8.01
CA ILE A 75 1.26 -9.96 -8.61
C ILE A 75 1.23 -10.25 -10.10
N ASN A 76 0.08 -10.72 -10.59
CA ASN A 76 -0.11 -11.08 -12.00
C ASN A 76 1.00 -11.99 -12.56
N GLY A 77 1.41 -12.98 -11.77
CA GLY A 77 2.46 -13.91 -12.17
C GLY A 77 3.89 -13.40 -11.97
N ILE A 78 4.06 -12.15 -11.55
CA ILE A 78 5.37 -11.60 -11.22
C ILE A 78 5.69 -11.92 -9.76
N GLU A 79 6.74 -12.68 -9.55
CA GLU A 79 7.21 -13.00 -8.21
C GLU A 79 7.97 -11.82 -7.61
N ILE A 80 7.56 -11.39 -6.42
CA ILE A 80 8.17 -10.27 -5.72
C ILE A 80 8.85 -10.81 -4.46
N LYS A 81 10.16 -10.56 -4.38
CA LYS A 81 10.98 -10.94 -3.23
C LYS A 81 11.55 -9.70 -2.59
N GLU A 82 11.65 -9.72 -1.27
CA GLU A 82 12.37 -8.71 -0.50
C GLU A 82 11.82 -7.27 -0.63
N PHE A 83 10.59 -7.10 -1.06
CA PHE A 83 9.97 -5.78 -1.07
C PHE A 83 9.38 -5.52 0.31
N GLN A 84 9.88 -4.47 0.97
CA GLN A 84 9.37 -4.10 2.28
C GLN A 84 8.04 -3.36 2.14
N CYS A 85 6.97 -3.98 2.61
CA CYS A 85 5.63 -3.41 2.66
C CYS A 85 5.09 -3.42 4.09
N LYS A 86 5.83 -2.80 4.98
CA LYS A 86 5.40 -2.63 6.37
C LYS A 86 4.27 -1.63 6.49
N TYR A 87 4.24 -0.65 5.60
CA TYR A 87 3.31 0.48 5.63
C TYR A 87 2.41 0.50 4.41
N VAL A 88 1.21 1.06 4.60
CA VAL A 88 0.19 1.16 3.55
C VAL A 88 0.73 1.85 2.29
N HIS A 89 1.39 2.99 2.43
CA HIS A 89 1.89 3.71 1.26
C HIS A 89 2.93 2.92 0.46
N GLN A 90 3.74 2.11 1.13
CA GLN A 90 4.69 1.22 0.44
C GLN A 90 3.96 0.18 -0.41
N TYR A 91 2.86 -0.37 0.10
CA TYR A 91 2.02 -1.31 -0.65
C TYR A 91 1.36 -0.63 -1.84
N GLN A 92 0.87 0.59 -1.67
CA GLN A 92 0.32 1.37 -2.77
C GLN A 92 1.36 1.63 -3.86
N HIS A 93 2.60 1.95 -3.49
CA HIS A 93 3.71 2.12 -4.44
C HIS A 93 3.98 0.83 -5.22
N LEU A 94 3.99 -0.31 -4.54
CA LEU A 94 4.17 -1.60 -5.19
C LEU A 94 3.06 -1.89 -6.21
N LEU A 95 1.81 -1.63 -5.83
CA LEU A 95 0.68 -1.81 -6.74
C LEU A 95 0.82 -0.94 -8.00
N ARG A 96 1.25 0.31 -7.85
CA ARG A 96 1.48 1.21 -8.99
C ARG A 96 2.62 0.73 -9.88
N LEU A 97 3.71 0.24 -9.29
CA LEU A 97 4.82 -0.34 -10.03
C LEU A 97 4.38 -1.53 -10.90
N CYS A 98 3.39 -2.27 -10.46
CA CYS A 98 2.83 -3.41 -11.18
C CYS A 98 1.70 -3.03 -12.14
N GLY A 99 1.47 -1.73 -12.36
CA GLY A 99 0.43 -1.26 -13.27
C GLY A 99 -0.98 -1.27 -12.71
N LEU A 100 -1.12 -1.42 -11.39
CA LEU A 100 -2.41 -1.48 -10.70
C LEU A 100 -2.74 -0.15 -10.02
N ASP A 101 -2.67 0.94 -10.78
CA ASP A 101 -2.83 2.30 -10.27
C ASP A 101 -4.21 2.53 -9.67
N GLU A 102 -5.27 2.05 -10.31
CA GLU A 102 -6.63 2.19 -9.79
C GLU A 102 -6.80 1.50 -8.44
N LEU A 103 -6.25 0.31 -8.30
CA LEU A 103 -6.33 -0.44 -7.04
C LEU A 103 -5.58 0.30 -5.93
N ALA A 104 -4.42 0.85 -6.26
CA ALA A 104 -3.64 1.66 -5.31
C ALA A 104 -4.38 2.94 -4.91
N ASP A 105 -4.96 3.65 -5.87
CA ASP A 105 -5.65 4.91 -5.63
C ASP A 105 -6.97 4.73 -4.89
N ASN A 106 -7.63 3.60 -5.04
CA ASN A 106 -8.88 3.27 -4.36
C ASN A 106 -8.68 2.52 -3.04
N PHE A 107 -7.43 2.34 -2.63
CA PHE A 107 -7.10 1.66 -1.38
C PHE A 107 -7.72 2.39 -0.19
N ARG A 108 -8.27 1.65 0.76
CA ARG A 108 -8.95 2.18 1.96
C ARG A 108 -8.22 1.75 3.24
N ILE A 109 -8.40 2.55 4.26
CA ILE A 109 -7.87 2.24 5.59
C ILE A 109 -8.94 2.30 6.67
#